data_28557651903aa3386b6f34a07630c245
#
_entry.id   28557651903aa3386b6f34a07630c245
#
_cell.length_a   1.000
_cell.length_b   1.000
_cell.length_c   1.000
_cell.angle_alpha   90.00
_cell.angle_beta   90.00
_cell.angle_gamma   90.00
#
_symmetry.space_group_name_H-M   'P 1'
#
loop_
_entity.id
_entity.type
_entity.pdbx_description
1 polymer ?
#
loop_
_entity_poly.entity_id
_entity_poly.type
_entity_poly.pdbx_seq_one_letter_code
_entity_poly.pdbx_strand_id
1 'polypeptide(L)'
;ALTAAGWGEGDKTITVELPLEHTLSVTAEQAGAEVSAAEAAQKAFDYCHGDSIIENVMAYVRCIISGEDIEVKATVDEAALEELVRDEVTKVKSGLMTSGVEINGDTLEVVKGASAVEIDESELLGLVKTAFEDMKYGPLDYEVEVNASVELDIDKLYDSVCCEASDAYYDKETGEVVESVTGVDFDKAQATELWNAAELGETVD
;
A
#
# COMPACT_ATOMS: atom_id res chain seq x y z
N ALA A 1 28.94 -4.78 -20.10
CA ALA A 1 28.09 -5.97 -19.85
C ALA A 1 26.95 -5.63 -18.89
N LEU A 2 27.19 -4.95 -17.76
CA LEU A 2 26.15 -4.54 -16.81
C LEU A 2 25.18 -3.50 -17.38
N THR A 3 25.68 -2.58 -18.23
CA THR A 3 24.82 -1.62 -18.96
C THR A 3 23.94 -2.29 -20.02
N ALA A 4 24.40 -3.40 -20.61
CA ALA A 4 23.58 -4.17 -21.55
C ALA A 4 22.42 -4.92 -20.87
N ALA A 5 22.52 -5.17 -19.57
CA ALA A 5 21.45 -5.75 -18.76
C ALA A 5 20.43 -4.71 -18.22
N GLY A 6 20.50 -3.46 -18.69
CA GLY A 6 19.60 -2.38 -18.24
C GLY A 6 19.97 -1.76 -16.88
N TRP A 7 21.06 -2.21 -16.27
CA TRP A 7 21.54 -1.60 -15.05
C TRP A 7 22.17 -0.24 -15.36
N GLY A 8 21.54 0.83 -14.98
CA GLY A 8 22.03 2.19 -15.17
C GLY A 8 21.14 3.11 -16.01
N GLU A 9 20.21 2.57 -16.79
CA GLU A 9 19.27 3.36 -17.59
C GLU A 9 17.83 2.97 -17.25
N GLY A 10 16.97 3.96 -17.05
CA GLY A 10 15.56 3.79 -16.78
C GLY A 10 15.17 4.02 -15.32
N ASP A 11 13.87 4.02 -15.09
CA ASP A 11 13.27 4.13 -13.77
C ASP A 11 13.45 2.79 -13.01
N LYS A 12 14.18 2.85 -11.91
CA LYS A 12 14.47 1.69 -11.05
C LYS A 12 13.57 1.70 -9.84
N THR A 13 12.31 1.93 -10.07
CA THR A 13 11.29 1.99 -9.03
C THR A 13 10.43 0.73 -9.08
N ILE A 14 10.13 0.19 -7.92
CA ILE A 14 9.14 -0.84 -7.72
C ILE A 14 7.91 -0.17 -7.11
N THR A 15 6.74 -0.50 -7.63
CA THR A 15 5.47 -0.02 -7.14
C THR A 15 4.57 -1.18 -6.79
N VAL A 16 3.88 -1.10 -5.66
CA VAL A 16 2.87 -2.07 -5.21
C VAL A 16 1.62 -1.30 -4.86
N GLU A 17 0.51 -1.65 -5.50
CA GLU A 17 -0.79 -1.08 -5.16
C GLU A 17 -1.32 -1.71 -3.87
N LEU A 18 -1.72 -0.86 -2.94
CA LEU A 18 -2.26 -1.24 -1.65
C LEU A 18 -3.70 -0.70 -1.53
N PRO A 19 -4.52 -1.24 -0.63
CA PRO A 19 -5.87 -0.74 -0.39
C PRO A 19 -5.93 0.75 -0.06
N LEU A 20 -7.09 1.36 -0.27
CA LEU A 20 -7.39 2.78 -0.03
C LEU A 20 -6.55 3.74 -0.88
N GLU A 21 -6.32 3.40 -2.13
CA GLU A 21 -5.52 4.19 -3.08
C GLU A 21 -4.07 4.45 -2.61
N HIS A 22 -3.59 3.68 -1.65
CA HIS A 22 -2.19 3.72 -1.25
C HIS A 22 -1.31 2.98 -2.26
N THR A 23 -0.10 3.49 -2.45
CA THR A 23 0.90 2.88 -3.32
C THR A 23 2.25 2.87 -2.62
N LEU A 24 2.78 1.69 -2.35
CA LEU A 24 4.17 1.56 -1.94
C LEU A 24 5.05 1.78 -3.16
N SER A 25 5.86 2.83 -3.13
CA SER A 25 6.81 3.16 -4.21
C SER A 25 8.22 3.24 -3.64
N VAL A 26 9.08 2.33 -4.07
CA VAL A 26 10.45 2.23 -3.59
C VAL A 26 11.41 2.31 -4.75
N THR A 27 12.39 3.21 -4.67
CA THR A 27 13.47 3.32 -5.66
C THR A 27 14.66 2.43 -5.27
N ALA A 28 15.48 2.05 -6.24
CA ALA A 28 16.70 1.29 -6.00
C ALA A 28 17.66 2.00 -5.03
N GLU A 29 17.67 3.34 -5.04
CA GLU A 29 18.47 4.14 -4.11
C GLU A 29 17.96 4.01 -2.67
N GLN A 30 16.64 4.09 -2.46
CA GLN A 30 16.01 3.93 -1.15
C GLN A 30 16.19 2.51 -0.60
N ALA A 31 16.16 1.52 -1.49
CA ALA A 31 16.40 0.11 -1.15
C ALA A 31 17.88 -0.23 -0.92
N GLY A 32 18.81 0.72 -1.14
CA GLY A 32 20.23 0.43 -1.14
C GLY A 32 20.62 -0.66 -2.14
N ALA A 33 19.89 -0.76 -3.26
CA ALA A 33 20.09 -1.83 -4.23
C ALA A 33 21.39 -1.60 -5.04
N GLU A 34 22.34 -2.51 -4.90
CA GLU A 34 23.64 -2.43 -5.54
C GLU A 34 23.97 -3.73 -6.27
N VAL A 35 24.64 -3.63 -7.42
CA VAL A 35 25.19 -4.76 -8.15
C VAL A 35 26.71 -4.72 -8.05
N SER A 36 27.28 -5.75 -7.47
CA SER A 36 28.73 -5.89 -7.40
C SER A 36 29.31 -6.33 -8.74
N ALA A 37 29.97 -5.40 -9.42
CA ALA A 37 30.70 -5.71 -10.66
C ALA A 37 31.82 -6.77 -10.45
N ALA A 38 32.39 -6.81 -9.24
CA ALA A 38 33.43 -7.79 -8.88
C ALA A 38 32.82 -9.20 -8.77
N GLU A 39 31.66 -9.34 -8.12
CA GLU A 39 30.95 -10.62 -8.01
C GLU A 39 30.45 -11.11 -9.38
N ALA A 40 29.92 -10.22 -10.19
CA ALA A 40 29.52 -10.54 -11.55
C ALA A 40 30.71 -11.05 -12.39
N ALA A 41 31.84 -10.37 -12.29
CA ALA A 41 33.06 -10.79 -12.98
C ALA A 41 33.60 -12.13 -12.45
N GLN A 42 33.51 -12.36 -11.13
CA GLN A 42 33.95 -13.62 -10.51
C GLN A 42 33.06 -14.78 -10.96
N LYS A 43 31.73 -14.62 -10.94
CA LYS A 43 30.80 -15.65 -11.46
C LYS A 43 31.05 -15.97 -12.94
N ALA A 44 31.30 -14.93 -13.75
CA ALA A 44 31.63 -15.13 -15.16
C ALA A 44 32.96 -15.87 -15.34
N PHE A 45 33.95 -15.58 -14.51
CA PHE A 45 35.22 -16.29 -14.52
C PHE A 45 35.08 -17.76 -14.09
N ASP A 46 34.40 -18.00 -12.99
CA ASP A 46 34.18 -19.34 -12.43
C ASP A 46 33.37 -20.25 -13.35
N TYR A 47 32.44 -19.68 -14.16
CA TYR A 47 31.69 -20.43 -15.15
C TYR A 47 32.56 -21.15 -16.17
N CYS A 48 33.68 -20.55 -16.58
CA CYS A 48 34.63 -21.11 -17.53
C CYS A 48 35.89 -21.74 -16.88
N HIS A 49 36.00 -21.70 -15.53
CA HIS A 49 37.18 -22.13 -14.79
C HIS A 49 36.84 -23.07 -13.62
N GLY A 50 36.05 -24.09 -13.88
CA GLY A 50 35.77 -25.18 -12.93
C GLY A 50 36.94 -26.19 -12.83
N ASP A 51 36.72 -27.23 -12.05
CA ASP A 51 37.77 -28.25 -11.77
C ASP A 51 38.09 -29.17 -12.95
N SER A 52 37.21 -29.23 -13.96
CA SER A 52 37.35 -30.13 -15.12
C SER A 52 37.75 -29.37 -16.38
N ILE A 53 38.90 -29.75 -16.97
CA ILE A 53 39.33 -29.16 -18.22
C ILE A 53 38.32 -29.36 -19.36
N ILE A 54 37.65 -30.53 -19.40
CA ILE A 54 36.69 -30.86 -20.45
C ILE A 54 35.44 -29.97 -20.30
N GLU A 55 34.97 -29.80 -19.07
CA GLU A 55 33.82 -28.94 -18.78
C GLU A 55 34.11 -27.46 -19.09
N ASN A 56 35.31 -26.99 -18.75
CA ASN A 56 35.77 -25.64 -19.07
C ASN A 56 35.80 -25.38 -20.57
N VAL A 57 36.33 -26.32 -21.36
CA VAL A 57 36.33 -26.21 -22.82
C VAL A 57 34.90 -26.20 -23.38
N MET A 58 34.03 -27.05 -22.87
CA MET A 58 32.64 -27.10 -23.29
C MET A 58 31.88 -25.82 -22.92
N ALA A 59 32.10 -25.28 -21.71
CA ALA A 59 31.54 -23.99 -21.27
C ALA A 59 31.99 -22.84 -22.16
N TYR A 60 33.32 -22.80 -22.46
CA TYR A 60 33.87 -21.79 -23.37
C TYR A 60 33.32 -21.85 -24.77
N VAL A 61 33.18 -23.06 -25.35
CA VAL A 61 32.57 -23.26 -26.67
C VAL A 61 31.09 -22.83 -26.65
N ARG A 62 30.36 -23.15 -25.60
CA ARG A 62 28.95 -22.74 -25.44
C ARG A 62 28.82 -21.23 -25.35
N CYS A 63 29.67 -20.54 -24.58
CA CYS A 63 29.68 -19.08 -24.51
C CYS A 63 29.94 -18.42 -25.88
N ILE A 64 30.81 -19.02 -26.74
CA ILE A 64 31.08 -18.47 -28.06
C ILE A 64 29.94 -18.71 -29.07
N ILE A 65 29.31 -19.87 -29.01
CA ILE A 65 28.33 -20.29 -30.03
C ILE A 65 26.93 -19.77 -29.71
N SER A 66 26.51 -19.86 -28.44
CA SER A 66 25.12 -19.59 -28.03
C SER A 66 24.97 -18.31 -27.20
N GLY A 67 26.07 -17.80 -26.66
CA GLY A 67 26.03 -16.87 -25.55
C GLY A 67 25.53 -17.60 -24.30
N GLU A 68 25.94 -17.16 -23.14
CA GLU A 68 25.45 -17.69 -21.87
C GLU A 68 25.12 -16.48 -20.97
N ASP A 69 23.92 -16.44 -20.46
CA ASP A 69 23.50 -15.42 -19.52
C ASP A 69 23.89 -15.87 -18.11
N ILE A 70 24.76 -15.11 -17.47
CA ILE A 70 25.14 -15.34 -16.08
C ILE A 70 24.27 -14.51 -15.19
N GLU A 71 23.44 -15.19 -14.40
CA GLU A 71 22.51 -14.55 -13.49
C GLU A 71 23.30 -13.81 -12.39
N VAL A 72 23.12 -12.50 -12.34
CA VAL A 72 23.66 -11.62 -11.31
C VAL A 72 22.50 -11.05 -10.52
N LYS A 73 22.57 -11.12 -9.21
CA LYS A 73 21.58 -10.53 -8.32
C LYS A 73 22.11 -9.24 -7.71
N ALA A 74 21.21 -8.30 -7.45
CA ALA A 74 21.54 -7.14 -6.64
C ALA A 74 21.51 -7.51 -5.15
N THR A 75 22.29 -6.80 -4.36
CA THR A 75 22.17 -6.79 -2.90
C THR A 75 21.27 -5.62 -2.51
N VAL A 76 20.53 -5.75 -1.42
CA VAL A 76 19.63 -4.72 -0.90
C VAL A 76 19.88 -4.47 0.58
N ASP A 77 19.58 -3.28 1.05
CA ASP A 77 19.54 -2.96 2.47
C ASP A 77 18.16 -3.38 3.04
N GLU A 78 18.15 -4.55 3.67
CA GLU A 78 16.92 -5.15 4.22
C GLU A 78 16.30 -4.29 5.32
N ALA A 79 17.13 -3.60 6.12
CA ALA A 79 16.62 -2.75 7.19
C ALA A 79 15.92 -1.49 6.63
N ALA A 80 16.49 -0.90 5.58
CA ALA A 80 15.88 0.24 4.90
C ALA A 80 14.55 -0.17 4.22
N LEU A 81 14.51 -1.34 3.57
CA LEU A 81 13.28 -1.86 2.97
C LEU A 81 12.20 -2.16 4.03
N GLU A 82 12.58 -2.77 5.15
CA GLU A 82 11.65 -3.07 6.25
C GLU A 82 11.01 -1.79 6.81
N GLU A 83 11.80 -0.73 6.99
CA GLU A 83 11.29 0.57 7.45
C GLU A 83 10.28 1.16 6.46
N LEU A 84 10.59 1.18 5.16
CA LEU A 84 9.70 1.70 4.12
C LEU A 84 8.38 0.93 4.01
N VAL A 85 8.45 -0.40 4.04
CA VAL A 85 7.26 -1.26 4.02
C VAL A 85 6.41 -1.03 5.25
N ARG A 86 7.01 -1.01 6.43
CA ARG A 86 6.30 -0.80 7.71
C ARG A 86 5.62 0.57 7.76
N ASP A 87 6.29 1.62 7.30
CA ASP A 87 5.74 2.96 7.28
C ASP A 87 4.50 3.04 6.39
N GLU A 88 4.54 2.44 5.18
CA GLU A 88 3.41 2.46 4.28
C GLU A 88 2.24 1.61 4.78
N VAL A 89 2.53 0.41 5.30
CA VAL A 89 1.50 -0.45 5.92
C VAL A 89 0.85 0.25 7.12
N THR A 90 1.63 1.01 7.90
CA THR A 90 1.09 1.78 9.03
C THR A 90 0.15 2.89 8.55
N LYS A 91 0.46 3.57 7.44
CA LYS A 91 -0.43 4.57 6.83
C LYS A 91 -1.73 3.94 6.37
N VAL A 92 -1.67 2.82 5.65
CA VAL A 92 -2.86 2.06 5.24
C VAL A 92 -3.69 1.68 6.46
N LYS A 93 -3.10 1.05 7.48
CA LYS A 93 -3.80 0.64 8.70
C LYS A 93 -4.40 1.83 9.46
N SER A 94 -3.75 2.99 9.49
CA SER A 94 -4.28 4.19 10.14
C SER A 94 -5.43 4.82 9.37
N GLY A 95 -5.40 4.79 8.04
CA GLY A 95 -6.49 5.26 7.17
C GLY A 95 -7.77 4.44 7.32
N LEU A 96 -7.66 3.16 7.67
CA LEU A 96 -8.79 2.25 7.85
C LEU A 96 -9.59 2.49 9.14
N MET A 97 -9.00 3.10 10.14
CA MET A 97 -9.60 3.26 11.48
C MET A 97 -10.55 4.46 11.61
N THR A 98 -10.67 5.30 10.61
CA THR A 98 -11.53 6.49 10.65
C THR A 98 -12.74 6.35 9.74
N SER A 99 -13.80 5.73 10.27
CA SER A 99 -15.15 6.09 9.83
C SER A 99 -15.38 7.52 10.33
N GLY A 100 -14.93 8.51 9.57
CA GLY A 100 -15.18 9.90 9.87
C GLY A 100 -16.65 10.18 9.61
N VAL A 101 -17.37 10.70 10.61
CA VAL A 101 -18.70 11.26 10.44
C VAL A 101 -18.55 12.77 10.46
N GLU A 102 -18.84 13.42 9.36
CA GLU A 102 -18.81 14.88 9.26
C GLU A 102 -20.19 15.40 8.85
N ILE A 103 -20.63 16.49 9.49
CA ILE A 103 -21.83 17.20 9.10
C ILE A 103 -21.40 18.41 8.29
N ASN A 104 -21.75 18.41 7.01
CA ASN A 104 -21.40 19.47 6.09
C ASN A 104 -22.67 20.19 5.57
N GLY A 105 -23.08 21.23 6.28
CA GLY A 105 -24.31 21.95 6.00
C GLY A 105 -25.55 21.09 6.29
N ASP A 106 -26.27 20.70 5.24
CA ASP A 106 -27.49 19.90 5.32
C ASP A 106 -27.21 18.40 5.04
N THR A 107 -25.95 18.02 4.88
CA THR A 107 -25.54 16.68 4.49
C THR A 107 -24.72 16.02 5.60
N LEU A 108 -25.00 14.74 5.86
CA LEU A 108 -24.22 13.89 6.74
C LEU A 108 -23.29 13.04 5.87
N GLU A 109 -22.01 13.32 5.94
CA GLU A 109 -20.98 12.60 5.19
C GLU A 109 -20.36 11.50 6.07
N VAL A 110 -20.39 10.25 5.61
CA VAL A 110 -19.80 9.12 6.30
C VAL A 110 -18.90 8.35 5.35
N VAL A 111 -17.61 8.26 5.67
CA VAL A 111 -16.67 7.47 4.87
C VAL A 111 -16.78 6.00 5.24
N LYS A 112 -16.98 5.14 4.24
CA LYS A 112 -17.03 3.69 4.44
C LYS A 112 -15.61 3.15 4.70
N GLY A 113 -15.25 3.00 5.98
CA GLY A 113 -13.99 2.40 6.41
C GLY A 113 -14.01 0.87 6.35
N ALA A 114 -12.86 0.24 6.20
CA ALA A 114 -12.69 -1.19 6.39
C ALA A 114 -12.37 -1.50 7.86
N SER A 115 -12.88 -2.62 8.36
CA SER A 115 -12.65 -3.05 9.76
C SER A 115 -11.26 -3.63 9.98
N ALA A 116 -10.67 -4.22 8.97
CA ALA A 116 -9.31 -4.71 8.99
C ALA A 116 -8.81 -4.95 7.55
N VAL A 117 -7.58 -4.58 7.32
CA VAL A 117 -6.79 -5.02 6.17
C VAL A 117 -5.66 -5.85 6.73
N GLU A 118 -5.61 -7.12 6.34
CA GLU A 118 -4.50 -7.98 6.68
C GLU A 118 -3.43 -7.86 5.59
N ILE A 119 -2.45 -7.00 5.83
CA ILE A 119 -1.23 -6.93 5.03
C ILE A 119 -0.17 -7.74 5.76
N ASP A 120 0.33 -8.79 5.14
CA ASP A 120 1.50 -9.52 5.62
C ASP A 120 2.77 -8.74 5.26
N GLU A 121 3.30 -8.02 6.23
CA GLU A 121 4.50 -7.18 6.07
C GLU A 121 5.72 -8.02 5.62
N SER A 122 5.81 -9.28 6.07
CA SER A 122 6.92 -10.15 5.73
C SER A 122 6.82 -10.64 4.28
N GLU A 123 5.62 -10.96 3.82
CA GLU A 123 5.36 -11.34 2.43
C GLU A 123 5.62 -10.16 1.48
N LEU A 124 5.08 -8.99 1.80
CA LEU A 124 5.29 -7.76 1.03
C LEU A 124 6.77 -7.38 0.96
N LEU A 125 7.49 -7.43 2.09
CA LEU A 125 8.93 -7.22 2.14
C LEU A 125 9.69 -8.23 1.27
N GLY A 126 9.34 -9.51 1.37
CA GLY A 126 9.93 -10.58 0.57
C GLY A 126 9.73 -10.39 -0.93
N LEU A 127 8.53 -9.95 -1.33
CA LEU A 127 8.18 -9.66 -2.73
C LEU A 127 9.04 -8.52 -3.28
N VAL A 128 9.08 -7.39 -2.58
CA VAL A 128 9.86 -6.20 -2.99
C VAL A 128 11.36 -6.49 -3.00
N LYS A 129 11.87 -7.17 -1.97
CA LYS A 129 13.27 -7.60 -1.88
C LYS A 129 13.67 -8.48 -3.07
N THR A 130 12.88 -9.51 -3.35
CA THR A 130 13.14 -10.43 -4.48
C THR A 130 13.14 -9.69 -5.81
N ALA A 131 12.23 -8.76 -6.00
CA ALA A 131 12.16 -7.98 -7.22
C ALA A 131 13.40 -7.09 -7.43
N PHE A 132 13.92 -6.46 -6.36
CA PHE A 132 15.17 -5.72 -6.42
C PHE A 132 16.38 -6.64 -6.67
N GLU A 133 16.47 -7.78 -5.96
CA GLU A 133 17.53 -8.75 -6.16
C GLU A 133 17.58 -9.26 -7.60
N ASP A 134 16.42 -9.52 -8.20
CA ASP A 134 16.29 -9.98 -9.58
C ASP A 134 16.32 -8.82 -10.60
N MET A 135 16.44 -7.58 -10.15
CA MET A 135 16.44 -6.36 -10.99
C MET A 135 15.15 -6.23 -11.84
N LYS A 136 14.02 -6.68 -11.32
CA LYS A 136 12.69 -6.58 -11.94
C LYS A 136 11.99 -5.35 -11.42
N TYR A 137 12.07 -4.24 -12.15
CA TYR A 137 11.46 -2.96 -11.79
C TYR A 137 10.08 -2.81 -12.41
N GLY A 138 9.24 -1.99 -11.79
CA GLY A 138 7.89 -1.69 -12.23
C GLY A 138 6.82 -2.12 -11.23
N PRO A 139 5.56 -2.20 -11.67
CA PRO A 139 4.47 -2.61 -10.82
C PRO A 139 4.56 -4.11 -10.48
N LEU A 140 4.31 -4.43 -9.20
CA LEU A 140 4.19 -5.79 -8.71
C LEU A 140 2.74 -6.02 -8.27
N ASP A 141 2.23 -7.18 -8.60
CA ASP A 141 0.93 -7.64 -8.14
C ASP A 141 1.07 -8.17 -6.70
N TYR A 142 0.27 -7.60 -5.80
CA TYR A 142 0.16 -8.05 -4.42
C TYR A 142 -1.32 -8.09 -4.03
N GLU A 143 -1.82 -9.27 -3.75
CA GLU A 143 -3.21 -9.44 -3.34
C GLU A 143 -3.35 -9.24 -1.84
N VAL A 144 -4.24 -8.32 -1.46
CA VAL A 144 -4.54 -8.03 -0.06
C VAL A 144 -5.96 -8.47 0.24
N GLU A 145 -6.13 -9.31 1.23
CA GLU A 145 -7.46 -9.63 1.74
C GLU A 145 -7.99 -8.44 2.56
N VAL A 146 -9.00 -7.77 2.00
CA VAL A 146 -9.72 -6.71 2.70
C VAL A 146 -10.93 -7.35 3.37
N ASN A 147 -10.86 -7.52 4.68
CA ASN A 147 -12.02 -8.00 5.44
C ASN A 147 -13.09 -6.92 5.50
N ALA A 148 -14.32 -7.35 5.20
CA ALA A 148 -15.48 -6.54 4.96
C ALA A 148 -15.68 -5.39 5.96
N SER A 149 -16.31 -4.34 5.45
CA SER A 149 -16.73 -3.12 6.12
C SER A 149 -17.12 -3.31 7.59
N VAL A 150 -16.71 -2.36 8.42
CA VAL A 150 -17.35 -2.15 9.74
C VAL A 150 -18.85 -2.08 9.50
N GLU A 151 -19.61 -2.95 10.16
CA GLU A 151 -21.07 -2.75 10.21
C GLU A 151 -21.32 -1.39 10.85
N LEU A 152 -21.82 -0.44 10.06
CA LEU A 152 -22.26 0.84 10.58
C LEU A 152 -23.56 0.60 11.34
N ASP A 153 -23.53 0.85 12.63
CA ASP A 153 -24.75 0.83 13.45
C ASP A 153 -25.54 2.13 13.19
N ILE A 154 -26.41 2.06 12.18
CA ILE A 154 -27.23 3.19 11.74
C ILE A 154 -28.12 3.73 12.88
N ASP A 155 -28.55 2.88 13.80
CA ASP A 155 -29.35 3.31 14.94
C ASP A 155 -28.51 4.15 15.91
N LYS A 156 -27.30 3.73 16.21
CA LYS A 156 -26.38 4.52 17.04
C LYS A 156 -25.95 5.81 16.36
N LEU A 157 -25.72 5.76 15.04
CA LEU A 157 -25.40 6.96 14.28
C LEU A 157 -26.56 7.96 14.37
N TYR A 158 -27.78 7.50 14.11
CA TYR A 158 -28.98 8.30 14.19
C TYR A 158 -29.13 8.95 15.57
N ASP A 159 -29.01 8.16 16.64
CA ASP A 159 -29.15 8.65 18.02
C ASP A 159 -28.04 9.65 18.41
N SER A 160 -26.88 9.59 17.74
CA SER A 160 -25.75 10.48 18.03
C SER A 160 -25.81 11.81 17.27
N VAL A 161 -26.48 11.84 16.11
CA VAL A 161 -26.49 12.99 15.18
C VAL A 161 -27.83 13.67 15.15
N CYS A 162 -28.93 12.90 15.20
CA CYS A 162 -30.26 13.44 15.08
C CYS A 162 -30.72 14.16 16.35
N CYS A 163 -31.27 15.34 16.16
CA CYS A 163 -31.81 16.14 17.26
C CYS A 163 -33.03 16.95 16.77
N GLU A 164 -33.95 17.21 17.66
CA GLU A 164 -35.10 18.06 17.36
C GLU A 164 -34.67 19.54 17.28
N ALA A 165 -35.21 20.24 16.30
CA ALA A 165 -35.05 21.69 16.21
C ALA A 165 -35.66 22.40 17.41
N SER A 166 -34.97 23.36 17.97
CA SER A 166 -35.50 24.22 19.01
C SER A 166 -35.18 25.69 18.73
N ASP A 167 -36.14 26.55 18.93
CA ASP A 167 -35.95 27.97 18.81
C ASP A 167 -35.12 28.52 19.99
N ALA A 168 -34.37 29.57 19.75
CA ALA A 168 -33.69 30.28 20.80
C ALA A 168 -34.68 30.84 21.80
N TYR A 169 -34.43 30.65 23.08
CA TYR A 169 -35.29 31.20 24.15
C TYR A 169 -34.47 31.76 25.31
N TYR A 170 -35.11 32.65 26.03
CA TYR A 170 -34.50 33.22 27.25
C TYR A 170 -34.96 32.38 28.46
N ASP A 171 -34.01 31.73 29.09
CA ASP A 171 -34.28 31.03 30.35
C ASP A 171 -34.37 32.02 31.52
N LYS A 172 -35.56 32.10 32.09
CA LYS A 172 -35.83 33.03 33.22
C LYS A 172 -35.25 32.56 34.56
N GLU A 173 -34.95 31.28 34.67
CA GLU A 173 -34.41 30.70 35.89
C GLU A 173 -32.88 30.91 35.99
N THR A 174 -32.18 30.72 34.89
CA THR A 174 -30.73 30.92 34.82
C THR A 174 -30.33 32.33 34.40
N GLY A 175 -31.23 33.08 33.74
CA GLY A 175 -30.97 34.40 33.20
C GLY A 175 -30.12 34.41 31.93
N GLU A 176 -30.00 33.27 31.24
CA GLU A 176 -29.20 33.10 30.06
C GLU A 176 -30.06 32.93 28.78
N VAL A 177 -29.50 33.26 27.64
CA VAL A 177 -30.12 33.01 26.35
C VAL A 177 -29.64 31.63 25.90
N VAL A 178 -30.59 30.69 25.70
CA VAL A 178 -30.33 29.40 25.07
C VAL A 178 -30.44 29.60 23.57
N GLU A 179 -29.37 29.27 22.85
CA GLU A 179 -29.32 29.42 21.39
C GLU A 179 -30.25 28.41 20.70
N SER A 180 -30.68 28.73 19.48
CA SER A 180 -31.44 27.82 18.67
C SER A 180 -30.62 26.60 18.23
N VAL A 181 -31.26 25.43 18.24
CA VAL A 181 -30.65 24.20 17.73
C VAL A 181 -31.29 23.88 16.39
N THR A 182 -30.48 23.74 15.37
CA THR A 182 -30.95 23.24 14.06
C THR A 182 -31.19 21.74 14.17
N GLY A 183 -32.45 21.31 13.88
CA GLY A 183 -32.77 19.89 13.89
C GLY A 183 -32.03 19.15 12.76
N VAL A 184 -31.58 17.95 13.05
CA VAL A 184 -30.99 17.03 12.08
C VAL A 184 -31.80 15.75 12.08
N ASP A 185 -32.19 15.29 10.91
CA ASP A 185 -32.91 14.03 10.73
C ASP A 185 -32.55 13.41 9.37
N PHE A 186 -32.51 12.09 9.30
CA PHE A 186 -32.29 11.37 8.04
C PHE A 186 -33.08 10.05 8.00
N ASP A 187 -33.32 9.54 6.79
CA ASP A 187 -33.99 8.25 6.59
C ASP A 187 -33.02 7.09 6.81
N LYS A 188 -33.21 6.34 7.89
CA LYS A 188 -32.40 5.18 8.24
C LYS A 188 -32.38 4.09 7.17
N ALA A 189 -33.49 3.89 6.46
CA ALA A 189 -33.56 2.86 5.42
C ALA A 189 -32.73 3.28 4.20
N GLN A 190 -32.84 4.54 3.78
CA GLN A 190 -32.05 5.09 2.70
C GLN A 190 -30.56 5.09 3.05
N ALA A 191 -30.20 5.52 4.25
CA ALA A 191 -28.82 5.48 4.72
C ALA A 191 -28.23 4.07 4.72
N THR A 192 -29.02 3.06 5.12
CA THR A 192 -28.63 1.66 5.07
C THR A 192 -28.39 1.16 3.63
N GLU A 193 -29.26 1.55 2.69
CA GLU A 193 -29.09 1.18 1.28
C GLU A 193 -27.86 1.83 0.67
N LEU A 194 -27.64 3.11 0.91
CA LEU A 194 -26.45 3.84 0.44
C LEU A 194 -25.16 3.25 1.02
N TRP A 195 -25.15 2.98 2.33
CA TRP A 195 -23.99 2.35 2.99
C TRP A 195 -23.67 0.97 2.42
N ASN A 196 -24.67 0.14 2.14
CA ASN A 196 -24.46 -1.18 1.59
C ASN A 196 -24.00 -1.15 0.13
N ALA A 197 -24.39 -0.14 -0.63
CA ALA A 197 -24.01 0.04 -2.03
C ALA A 197 -22.62 0.67 -2.21
N ALA A 198 -22.16 1.44 -1.23
CA ALA A 198 -20.89 2.15 -1.30
C ALA A 198 -19.70 1.19 -1.32
N GLU A 199 -18.63 1.58 -2.00
CA GLU A 199 -17.34 0.89 -1.98
C GLU A 199 -16.47 1.35 -0.80
N LEU A 200 -15.42 0.59 -0.48
CA LEU A 200 -14.48 0.96 0.58
C LEU A 200 -13.73 2.24 0.20
N GLY A 201 -13.67 3.20 1.13
CA GLY A 201 -13.09 4.52 0.92
C GLY A 201 -14.06 5.54 0.32
N GLU A 202 -15.27 5.11 -0.09
CA GLU A 202 -16.29 6.00 -0.63
C GLU A 202 -17.00 6.78 0.49
N THR A 203 -17.27 8.05 0.21
CA THR A 203 -18.09 8.90 1.10
C THR A 203 -19.55 8.72 0.74
N VAL A 204 -20.36 8.41 1.73
CA VAL A 204 -21.82 8.30 1.64
C VAL A 204 -22.42 9.57 2.23
N ASP A 205 -23.29 10.23 1.46
CA ASP A 205 -23.97 11.48 1.78
C ASP A 205 -25.52 11.40 1.61
#